data_ce38c2f808a1f3ed0206b9844c9acdf1
#
_entry.id   ce38c2f808a1f3ed0206b9844c9acdf1
#
_cell.length_a   1.000
_cell.length_b   1.000
_cell.length_c   1.000
_cell.angle_alpha   90.00
_cell.angle_beta   90.00
_cell.angle_gamma   90.00
#
_symmetry.space_group_name_H-M   'P 1'
#
loop_
_entity.id
_entity.type
_entity.pdbx_description
1 polymer ?
#
loop_
_entity_poly.entity_id
_entity_poly.type
_entity_poly.pdbx_seq_one_letter_code
_entity_poly.pdbx_strand_id
1 'polypeptide(L)'
;MSPSRVTLLGLFLLASAAPAVRALGPEDVWIVVNKNVPDSRAVADYYCEKRGVPKDHVVALDLPAGEDVSRGDYNDKVAGPLRDQLKDKRDKVKVLLAVYGVPLRVGPQEPNIDEKAELEKLKKEAAPLEKKRDELQEEIKALEAKAKDEPDGQAAKDLAARRKDRDDLAAKLRPLEQLRAHLSYAESTAAVDSELGLLWQEDYDLRRWQLNLLYFQVPEEARKDKPPMLMTCRLDGPSVELVKKIIDQSIETEKKGLEGKVYVDARGIKYNPADDPGFGYSGYDESLREMAKLLEKDGKMEVTLDDKPELFAPGACPDCALYCGWYSLANYVPCCKFKPGAVAFHIASSEAVSLRDPKSKLWCKNLLEDGAVATLGPVAEPYTVGFPKPAEFFGCLATGEYTLVECYWRTELFASWMTVLVGDPLYNPYAKAPKLKAEQVKPSPAGGKFPFGRGDK
;
A
#
# COMPACT_ATOMS: atom_id res chain seq x y z
N MET A 1 -72.98 -12.38 36.38
CA MET A 1 -72.02 -11.35 35.90
C MET A 1 -70.64 -11.74 36.38
N SER A 2 -69.81 -12.24 35.48
CA SER A 2 -68.44 -12.75 35.76
C SER A 2 -67.42 -11.81 35.12
N PRO A 3 -66.34 -11.37 35.77
CA PRO A 3 -65.37 -10.47 35.17
C PRO A 3 -64.31 -11.24 34.43
N SER A 4 -64.11 -10.86 33.15
CA SER A 4 -63.08 -11.37 32.26
C SER A 4 -61.69 -10.96 32.75
N ARG A 5 -60.80 -11.91 32.91
CA ARG A 5 -59.38 -11.69 33.16
C ARG A 5 -58.64 -11.42 31.81
N VAL A 6 -58.11 -10.25 31.66
CA VAL A 6 -57.19 -9.90 30.56
C VAL A 6 -55.76 -10.29 30.99
N THR A 7 -55.19 -11.24 30.30
CA THR A 7 -53.77 -11.67 30.49
C THR A 7 -52.93 -10.82 29.57
N LEU A 8 -52.12 -9.93 30.13
CA LEU A 8 -51.08 -9.18 29.39
C LEU A 8 -49.90 -10.12 29.14
N LEU A 9 -49.68 -10.49 27.86
CA LEU A 9 -48.47 -11.16 27.43
C LEU A 9 -47.37 -10.13 27.21
N GLY A 10 -46.42 -10.05 28.14
CA GLY A 10 -45.22 -9.23 27.99
C GLY A 10 -44.25 -9.85 26.96
N LEU A 11 -44.09 -9.19 25.81
CA LEU A 11 -43.09 -9.52 24.80
C LEU A 11 -41.71 -9.03 25.31
N PHE A 12 -40.90 -9.94 25.83
CA PHE A 12 -39.48 -9.66 26.08
C PHE A 12 -38.73 -9.68 24.74
N LEU A 13 -38.44 -8.50 24.20
CA LEU A 13 -37.45 -8.33 23.14
C LEU A 13 -36.07 -8.57 23.73
N LEU A 14 -35.53 -9.77 23.51
CA LEU A 14 -34.11 -10.07 23.65
C LEU A 14 -33.37 -9.30 22.55
N ALA A 15 -32.86 -8.12 22.89
CA ALA A 15 -31.86 -7.45 22.06
C ALA A 15 -30.59 -8.31 22.10
N SER A 16 -30.34 -9.08 21.05
CA SER A 16 -29.05 -9.71 20.84
C SER A 16 -28.02 -8.60 20.61
N ALA A 17 -27.27 -8.25 21.67
CA ALA A 17 -26.10 -7.42 21.52
C ALA A 17 -25.12 -8.18 20.62
N ALA A 18 -24.89 -7.70 19.41
CA ALA A 18 -23.77 -8.17 18.59
C ALA A 18 -22.48 -8.01 19.46
N PRO A 19 -21.59 -9.01 19.49
CA PRO A 19 -20.36 -8.89 20.25
C PRO A 19 -19.63 -7.63 19.76
N ALA A 20 -19.35 -6.70 20.67
CA ALA A 20 -18.53 -5.55 20.37
C ALA A 20 -17.19 -6.05 19.86
N VAL A 21 -16.82 -5.70 18.63
CA VAL A 21 -15.50 -6.03 18.07
C VAL A 21 -14.48 -5.36 18.99
N ARG A 22 -13.70 -6.17 19.69
CA ARG A 22 -12.65 -5.68 20.58
C ARG A 22 -11.63 -4.90 19.77
N ALA A 23 -11.28 -3.70 20.20
CA ALA A 23 -10.20 -2.91 19.61
C ALA A 23 -8.89 -3.71 19.63
N LEU A 24 -8.08 -3.55 18.60
CA LEU A 24 -6.75 -4.16 18.48
C LEU A 24 -5.87 -3.76 19.67
N GLY A 25 -5.18 -4.72 20.25
CA GLY A 25 -4.35 -4.50 21.45
C GLY A 25 -2.99 -5.22 21.38
N PRO A 26 -2.14 -4.99 22.39
CA PRO A 26 -0.79 -5.60 22.44
C PRO A 26 -0.77 -7.12 22.32
N GLU A 27 -1.79 -7.80 22.84
CA GLU A 27 -1.94 -9.25 22.78
C GLU A 27 -2.25 -9.80 21.37
N ASP A 28 -2.61 -8.94 20.42
CA ASP A 28 -2.88 -9.30 19.02
C ASP A 28 -1.61 -9.21 18.16
N VAL A 29 -0.55 -8.56 18.67
CA VAL A 29 0.70 -8.29 17.93
C VAL A 29 1.73 -9.37 18.18
N TRP A 30 2.28 -9.92 17.10
CA TRP A 30 3.40 -10.84 17.08
C TRP A 30 4.56 -10.21 16.31
N ILE A 31 5.77 -10.30 16.87
CA ILE A 31 6.94 -9.56 16.39
C ILE A 31 7.90 -10.51 15.71
N VAL A 32 8.28 -10.22 14.48
CA VAL A 32 9.27 -10.99 13.71
C VAL A 32 10.62 -10.28 13.81
N VAL A 33 11.63 -11.00 14.32
CA VAL A 33 13.01 -10.50 14.44
C VAL A 33 13.99 -11.33 13.63
N ASN A 34 15.05 -10.68 13.14
CA ASN A 34 16.17 -11.34 12.48
C ASN A 34 17.27 -11.66 13.50
N LYS A 35 17.57 -12.96 13.72
CA LYS A 35 18.63 -13.43 14.64
C LYS A 35 20.02 -12.91 14.28
N ASN A 36 20.26 -12.65 12.98
CA ASN A 36 21.56 -12.24 12.45
C ASN A 36 21.82 -10.73 12.57
N VAL A 37 20.80 -9.97 13.03
CA VAL A 37 20.88 -8.53 13.26
C VAL A 37 20.57 -8.24 14.73
N PRO A 38 21.58 -8.02 15.61
CA PRO A 38 21.35 -7.81 17.04
C PRO A 38 20.37 -6.69 17.35
N ASP A 39 20.38 -5.64 16.57
CA ASP A 39 19.47 -4.49 16.70
C ASP A 39 18.00 -4.86 16.46
N SER A 40 17.72 -5.91 15.70
CA SER A 40 16.38 -6.44 15.50
C SER A 40 15.73 -6.85 16.83
N ARG A 41 16.49 -7.60 17.64
CA ARG A 41 16.04 -8.02 18.96
C ARG A 41 15.91 -6.83 19.92
N ALA A 42 16.83 -5.88 19.86
CA ALA A 42 16.79 -4.69 20.72
C ALA A 42 15.56 -3.81 20.44
N VAL A 43 15.14 -3.68 19.19
CA VAL A 43 13.90 -2.97 18.83
C VAL A 43 12.66 -3.72 19.31
N ALA A 44 12.62 -5.05 19.15
CA ALA A 44 11.50 -5.87 19.61
C ALA A 44 11.32 -5.81 21.14
N ASP A 45 12.42 -5.95 21.90
CA ASP A 45 12.38 -5.87 23.36
C ASP A 45 11.91 -4.49 23.83
N TYR A 46 12.37 -3.42 23.16
CA TYR A 46 11.94 -2.05 23.44
C TYR A 46 10.44 -1.87 23.18
N TYR A 47 9.95 -2.38 22.04
CA TYR A 47 8.54 -2.31 21.68
C TYR A 47 7.67 -3.09 22.69
N CYS A 48 8.08 -4.30 23.06
CA CYS A 48 7.40 -5.09 24.10
C CYS A 48 7.29 -4.33 25.42
N GLU A 49 8.38 -3.67 25.86
CA GLU A 49 8.38 -2.86 27.08
C GLU A 49 7.43 -1.66 26.99
N LYS A 50 7.48 -0.93 25.87
CA LYS A 50 6.73 0.32 25.70
C LYS A 50 5.25 0.11 25.41
N ARG A 51 4.90 -0.91 24.65
CA ARG A 51 3.51 -1.21 24.24
C ARG A 51 2.84 -2.30 25.07
N GLY A 52 3.60 -3.02 25.89
CA GLY A 52 3.05 -4.12 26.70
C GLY A 52 2.80 -5.40 25.89
N VAL A 53 3.44 -5.56 24.74
CA VAL A 53 3.35 -6.80 23.95
C VAL A 53 4.02 -7.94 24.74
N PRO A 54 3.37 -9.12 24.86
CA PRO A 54 3.95 -10.26 25.57
C PRO A 54 5.30 -10.68 24.95
N LYS A 55 6.32 -10.92 25.80
CA LYS A 55 7.66 -11.28 25.31
C LYS A 55 7.72 -12.60 24.56
N ASP A 56 6.80 -13.51 24.82
CA ASP A 56 6.64 -14.77 24.12
C ASP A 56 5.95 -14.63 22.75
N HIS A 57 5.52 -13.42 22.39
CA HIS A 57 5.08 -13.08 21.05
C HIS A 57 6.23 -12.70 20.09
N VAL A 58 7.49 -12.77 20.55
CA VAL A 58 8.65 -12.49 19.70
C VAL A 58 9.12 -13.78 19.00
N VAL A 59 8.97 -13.81 17.69
CA VAL A 59 9.39 -14.92 16.81
C VAL A 59 10.73 -14.57 16.17
N ALA A 60 11.77 -15.35 16.48
CA ALA A 60 13.11 -15.11 15.99
C ALA A 60 13.45 -16.05 14.82
N LEU A 61 13.76 -15.47 13.65
CA LEU A 61 14.09 -16.18 12.43
C LEU A 61 15.56 -15.99 12.03
N ASP A 62 16.10 -16.95 11.29
CA ASP A 62 17.44 -16.90 10.72
C ASP A 62 17.36 -16.35 9.29
N LEU A 63 17.51 -15.03 9.14
CA LEU A 63 17.25 -14.30 7.92
C LEU A 63 18.55 -13.67 7.36
N PRO A 64 18.61 -13.37 6.04
CA PRO A 64 19.65 -12.51 5.51
C PRO A 64 19.67 -11.14 6.22
N ALA A 65 20.86 -10.53 6.33
CA ALA A 65 21.00 -9.21 6.95
C ALA A 65 20.61 -8.05 6.02
N GLY A 66 20.46 -8.29 4.72
CA GLY A 66 20.08 -7.30 3.71
C GLY A 66 18.57 -6.96 3.71
N GLU A 67 18.20 -6.03 2.82
CA GLU A 67 16.80 -5.65 2.62
C GLU A 67 16.08 -6.56 1.61
N ASP A 68 16.79 -7.42 0.90
CA ASP A 68 16.27 -8.35 -0.09
C ASP A 68 16.34 -9.80 0.38
N VAL A 69 15.33 -10.58 -0.02
CA VAL A 69 15.29 -12.02 0.16
C VAL A 69 14.78 -12.67 -1.13
N SER A 70 15.36 -13.79 -1.55
CA SER A 70 14.85 -14.56 -2.69
C SER A 70 13.47 -15.15 -2.36
N ARG A 71 12.68 -15.48 -3.39
CA ARG A 71 11.38 -16.15 -3.18
C ARG A 71 11.55 -17.51 -2.47
N GLY A 72 12.59 -18.27 -2.82
CA GLY A 72 12.90 -19.53 -2.14
C GLY A 72 13.23 -19.31 -0.67
N ASP A 73 14.16 -18.40 -0.37
CA ASP A 73 14.50 -18.08 1.02
C ASP A 73 13.32 -17.50 1.81
N TYR A 74 12.44 -16.73 1.19
CA TYR A 74 11.21 -16.28 1.83
C TYR A 74 10.35 -17.49 2.26
N ASN A 75 10.14 -18.44 1.36
CA ASN A 75 9.34 -19.62 1.68
C ASN A 75 9.98 -20.48 2.78
N ASP A 76 11.30 -20.72 2.67
CA ASP A 76 12.02 -21.68 3.53
C ASP A 76 12.45 -21.06 4.87
N LYS A 77 12.76 -19.77 4.91
CA LYS A 77 13.33 -19.11 6.10
C LYS A 77 12.36 -18.14 6.79
N VAL A 78 11.32 -17.65 6.08
CA VAL A 78 10.34 -16.71 6.64
C VAL A 78 8.98 -17.38 6.82
N ALA A 79 8.27 -17.67 5.74
CA ALA A 79 6.88 -18.13 5.78
C ALA A 79 6.74 -19.52 6.43
N GLY A 80 7.55 -20.50 6.03
CA GLY A 80 7.53 -21.86 6.59
C GLY A 80 7.74 -21.86 8.11
N PRO A 81 8.87 -21.32 8.61
CA PRO A 81 9.14 -21.27 10.05
C PRO A 81 8.11 -20.47 10.85
N LEU A 82 7.53 -19.38 10.28
CA LEU A 82 6.45 -18.64 10.94
C LEU A 82 5.19 -19.50 11.07
N ARG A 83 4.77 -20.18 10.00
CA ARG A 83 3.62 -21.11 10.04
C ARG A 83 3.81 -22.18 11.09
N ASP A 84 4.98 -22.81 11.16
CA ASP A 84 5.27 -23.86 12.13
C ASP A 84 5.22 -23.37 13.57
N GLN A 85 5.77 -22.19 13.85
CA GLN A 85 5.79 -21.63 15.20
C GLN A 85 4.44 -21.06 15.64
N LEU A 86 3.59 -20.64 14.69
CA LEU A 86 2.33 -19.94 14.99
C LEU A 86 1.07 -20.77 14.71
N LYS A 87 1.17 -21.99 14.16
CA LYS A 87 0.01 -22.82 13.78
C LYS A 87 -1.01 -23.01 14.89
N ASP A 88 -0.56 -23.26 16.13
CA ASP A 88 -1.43 -23.47 17.29
C ASP A 88 -1.97 -22.15 17.91
N LYS A 89 -1.58 -21.01 17.33
CA LYS A 89 -1.94 -19.67 17.76
C LYS A 89 -2.63 -18.86 16.67
N ARG A 90 -3.00 -19.51 15.57
CA ARG A 90 -3.55 -18.89 14.34
C ARG A 90 -4.69 -17.92 14.63
N ASP A 91 -5.60 -18.27 15.52
CA ASP A 91 -6.75 -17.43 15.87
C ASP A 91 -6.39 -16.22 16.74
N LYS A 92 -5.22 -16.23 17.38
CA LYS A 92 -4.72 -15.17 18.25
C LYS A 92 -3.87 -14.14 17.52
N VAL A 93 -3.16 -14.56 16.48
CA VAL A 93 -2.32 -13.68 15.68
C VAL A 93 -3.21 -12.82 14.79
N LYS A 94 -3.23 -11.52 15.02
CA LYS A 94 -3.94 -10.55 14.18
C LYS A 94 -2.98 -9.66 13.39
N VAL A 95 -1.84 -9.34 14.00
CA VAL A 95 -0.80 -8.48 13.42
C VAL A 95 0.56 -9.18 13.49
N LEU A 96 1.27 -9.18 12.36
CA LEU A 96 2.70 -9.48 12.32
C LEU A 96 3.46 -8.18 12.11
N LEU A 97 4.32 -7.87 13.09
CA LEU A 97 5.19 -6.71 13.08
C LEU A 97 6.61 -7.12 12.71
N ALA A 98 7.05 -6.80 11.49
CA ALA A 98 8.45 -6.93 11.13
C ALA A 98 9.26 -5.77 11.73
N VAL A 99 10.38 -6.07 12.42
CA VAL A 99 11.20 -5.01 12.99
C VAL A 99 12.53 -4.88 12.27
N TYR A 100 13.25 -3.81 12.58
CA TYR A 100 14.57 -3.47 12.05
C TYR A 100 15.45 -4.71 11.80
N GLY A 101 16.01 -4.84 10.60
CA GLY A 101 16.84 -5.99 10.21
C GLY A 101 16.10 -7.16 9.58
N VAL A 102 14.75 -7.19 9.60
CA VAL A 102 13.97 -8.12 8.76
C VAL A 102 14.04 -7.65 7.30
N PRO A 103 14.25 -8.55 6.32
CA PRO A 103 14.22 -8.17 4.90
C PRO A 103 12.95 -7.42 4.51
N LEU A 104 13.08 -6.52 3.55
CA LEU A 104 12.02 -5.62 3.11
C LEU A 104 11.30 -6.15 1.86
N ARG A 105 12.06 -6.75 0.93
CA ARG A 105 11.57 -7.13 -0.39
C ARG A 105 11.80 -8.60 -0.70
N VAL A 106 10.78 -9.27 -1.20
CA VAL A 106 10.84 -10.63 -1.78
C VAL A 106 11.06 -10.50 -3.28
N GLY A 107 12.12 -11.12 -3.78
CA GLY A 107 12.40 -11.22 -5.20
C GLY A 107 11.35 -12.01 -5.98
N PRO A 108 11.35 -11.90 -7.31
CA PRO A 108 10.38 -12.58 -8.15
C PRO A 108 10.48 -14.11 -8.03
N GLN A 109 9.37 -14.78 -8.35
CA GLN A 109 9.34 -16.23 -8.51
C GLN A 109 10.20 -16.62 -9.72
N GLU A 110 11.06 -17.62 -9.55
CA GLU A 110 11.83 -18.19 -10.65
C GLU A 110 10.95 -19.12 -11.49
N PRO A 111 10.91 -18.95 -12.83
CA PRO A 111 10.26 -19.89 -13.72
C PRO A 111 10.87 -21.30 -13.61
N ASN A 112 10.06 -22.34 -13.71
CA ASN A 112 10.52 -23.71 -13.76
C ASN A 112 11.21 -24.03 -15.10
N ILE A 113 11.69 -25.26 -15.27
CA ILE A 113 12.48 -25.68 -16.46
C ILE A 113 11.66 -25.55 -17.74
N ASP A 114 10.40 -25.96 -17.71
CA ASP A 114 9.52 -25.93 -18.88
C ASP A 114 9.12 -24.50 -19.24
N GLU A 115 8.84 -23.68 -18.23
CA GLU A 115 8.56 -22.25 -18.41
C GLU A 115 9.79 -21.49 -18.97
N LYS A 116 11.01 -21.82 -18.49
CA LYS A 116 12.25 -21.23 -19.03
C LYS A 116 12.46 -21.62 -20.50
N ALA A 117 12.17 -22.86 -20.87
CA ALA A 117 12.27 -23.31 -22.27
C ALA A 117 11.26 -22.59 -23.17
N GLU A 118 10.01 -22.41 -22.71
CA GLU A 118 8.99 -21.68 -23.48
C GLU A 118 9.31 -20.18 -23.57
N LEU A 119 9.86 -19.57 -22.52
CA LEU A 119 10.34 -18.17 -22.54
C LEU A 119 11.41 -17.95 -23.62
N GLU A 120 12.37 -18.86 -23.76
CA GLU A 120 13.40 -18.77 -24.79
C GLU A 120 12.83 -18.93 -26.22
N LYS A 121 11.79 -19.75 -26.39
CA LYS A 121 11.08 -19.88 -27.66
C LYS A 121 10.32 -18.59 -28.01
N LEU A 122 9.54 -18.06 -27.05
CA LEU A 122 8.79 -16.80 -27.24
C LEU A 122 9.72 -15.61 -27.54
N LYS A 123 10.90 -15.57 -26.89
CA LYS A 123 11.91 -14.54 -27.15
C LYS A 123 12.41 -14.60 -28.60
N LYS A 124 12.67 -15.81 -29.12
CA LYS A 124 13.08 -16.00 -30.51
C LYS A 124 11.97 -15.61 -31.51
N GLU A 125 10.72 -15.89 -31.18
CA GLU A 125 9.55 -15.54 -31.97
C GLU A 125 9.28 -14.03 -31.99
N ALA A 126 9.43 -13.37 -30.85
CA ALA A 126 9.22 -11.93 -30.71
C ALA A 126 10.34 -11.09 -31.34
N ALA A 127 11.57 -11.53 -31.31
CA ALA A 127 12.75 -10.75 -31.72
C ALA A 127 12.65 -10.10 -33.11
N PRO A 128 12.22 -10.79 -34.19
CA PRO A 128 12.08 -10.15 -35.51
C PRO A 128 10.96 -9.09 -35.53
N LEU A 129 9.91 -9.27 -34.74
CA LEU A 129 8.81 -8.32 -34.63
C LEU A 129 9.22 -7.09 -33.81
N GLU A 130 9.95 -7.30 -32.72
CA GLU A 130 10.51 -6.22 -31.88
C GLU A 130 11.48 -5.36 -32.71
N LYS A 131 12.39 -5.98 -33.47
CA LYS A 131 13.28 -5.24 -34.36
C LYS A 131 12.51 -4.39 -35.37
N LYS A 132 11.48 -4.95 -35.98
CA LYS A 132 10.65 -4.20 -36.94
C LYS A 132 9.88 -3.04 -36.26
N ARG A 133 9.43 -3.23 -35.02
CA ARG A 133 8.81 -2.15 -34.23
C ARG A 133 9.78 -0.99 -34.04
N ASP A 134 11.02 -1.31 -33.65
CA ASP A 134 12.04 -0.30 -33.38
C ASP A 134 12.42 0.47 -34.66
N GLU A 135 12.54 -0.22 -35.81
CA GLU A 135 12.74 0.39 -37.12
C GLU A 135 11.59 1.35 -37.48
N LEU A 136 10.32 0.91 -37.32
CA LEU A 136 9.13 1.75 -37.55
C LEU A 136 9.10 2.96 -36.62
N GLN A 137 9.52 2.82 -35.38
CA GLN A 137 9.55 3.94 -34.43
C GLN A 137 10.53 5.03 -34.86
N GLU A 138 11.70 4.67 -35.41
CA GLU A 138 12.65 5.65 -35.95
C GLU A 138 12.14 6.30 -37.24
N GLU A 139 11.48 5.55 -38.13
CA GLU A 139 10.80 6.11 -39.33
C GLU A 139 9.71 7.12 -38.94
N ILE A 140 8.88 6.79 -37.91
CA ILE A 140 7.84 7.67 -37.39
C ILE A 140 8.42 8.97 -36.87
N LYS A 141 9.48 8.92 -36.04
CA LYS A 141 10.17 10.12 -35.54
C LYS A 141 10.65 11.02 -36.67
N ALA A 142 11.25 10.43 -37.71
CA ALA A 142 11.75 11.17 -38.84
C ALA A 142 10.61 11.83 -39.67
N LEU A 143 9.47 11.14 -39.82
CA LEU A 143 8.30 11.66 -40.48
C LEU A 143 7.56 12.73 -39.68
N GLU A 144 7.50 12.59 -38.34
CA GLU A 144 6.92 13.60 -37.44
C GLU A 144 7.66 14.94 -37.55
N ALA A 145 8.99 14.92 -37.65
CA ALA A 145 9.77 16.14 -37.86
C ALA A 145 9.41 16.83 -39.20
N LYS A 146 9.26 16.06 -40.28
CA LYS A 146 8.91 16.59 -41.63
C LYS A 146 7.46 17.03 -41.72
N ALA A 147 6.53 16.31 -41.11
CA ALA A 147 5.07 16.60 -41.15
C ALA A 147 4.70 17.88 -40.39
N LYS A 148 5.58 18.38 -39.49
CA LYS A 148 5.38 19.68 -38.82
C LYS A 148 5.38 20.85 -39.79
N ASP A 149 6.22 20.76 -40.82
CA ASP A 149 6.37 21.84 -41.81
C ASP A 149 5.29 21.80 -42.89
N GLU A 150 4.72 20.60 -43.19
CA GLU A 150 3.65 20.39 -44.17
C GLU A 150 2.56 19.45 -43.64
N PRO A 151 1.57 19.96 -42.87
CA PRO A 151 0.57 19.15 -42.18
C PRO A 151 -0.33 18.32 -43.14
N ASP A 152 -0.57 18.78 -44.36
CA ASP A 152 -1.37 18.09 -45.40
C ASP A 152 -0.52 17.47 -46.51
N GLY A 153 0.79 17.49 -46.34
CA GLY A 153 1.77 17.00 -47.31
C GLY A 153 1.89 15.48 -47.38
N GLN A 154 2.78 15.00 -48.23
CA GLN A 154 3.06 13.56 -48.38
C GLN A 154 3.61 12.96 -47.08
N ALA A 155 4.45 13.70 -46.34
CA ALA A 155 5.03 13.27 -45.05
C ALA A 155 3.94 12.96 -44.02
N ALA A 156 2.85 13.71 -43.96
CA ALA A 156 1.73 13.47 -43.07
C ALA A 156 0.95 12.16 -43.42
N LYS A 157 0.80 11.89 -44.71
CA LYS A 157 0.16 10.64 -45.20
C LYS A 157 1.04 9.42 -44.87
N ASP A 158 2.34 9.53 -45.13
CA ASP A 158 3.30 8.48 -44.83
C ASP A 158 3.38 8.23 -43.30
N LEU A 159 3.35 9.27 -42.47
CA LEU A 159 3.27 9.18 -41.02
C LEU A 159 2.03 8.42 -40.56
N ALA A 160 0.86 8.71 -41.13
CA ALA A 160 -0.37 8.00 -40.81
C ALA A 160 -0.28 6.51 -41.16
N ALA A 161 0.29 6.18 -42.33
CA ALA A 161 0.52 4.80 -42.77
C ALA A 161 1.48 4.06 -41.81
N ARG A 162 2.62 4.68 -41.44
CA ARG A 162 3.59 4.06 -40.52
C ARG A 162 3.03 3.90 -39.12
N ARG A 163 2.23 4.82 -38.62
CA ARG A 163 1.53 4.65 -37.34
C ARG A 163 0.58 3.46 -37.37
N LYS A 164 -0.16 3.26 -38.48
CA LYS A 164 -0.99 2.07 -38.64
C LYS A 164 -0.17 0.78 -38.67
N ASP A 165 0.93 0.75 -39.42
CA ASP A 165 1.84 -0.42 -39.46
C ASP A 165 2.36 -0.75 -38.06
N ARG A 166 2.71 0.27 -37.25
CA ARG A 166 3.13 0.11 -35.84
C ARG A 166 2.01 -0.48 -34.99
N ASP A 167 0.79 0.01 -35.13
CA ASP A 167 -0.35 -0.45 -34.35
C ASP A 167 -0.73 -1.90 -34.70
N ASP A 168 -0.67 -2.27 -35.98
CA ASP A 168 -0.87 -3.63 -36.47
C ASP A 168 0.22 -4.59 -35.95
N LEU A 169 1.47 -4.10 -35.85
CA LEU A 169 2.59 -4.85 -35.31
C LEU A 169 2.48 -4.99 -33.78
N ALA A 170 2.09 -3.95 -33.08
CA ALA A 170 1.84 -3.98 -31.65
C ALA A 170 0.74 -4.99 -31.29
N ALA A 171 -0.31 -5.09 -32.10
CA ALA A 171 -1.38 -6.08 -31.92
C ALA A 171 -0.85 -7.52 -32.04
N LYS A 172 0.17 -7.78 -32.87
CA LYS A 172 0.84 -9.09 -32.99
C LYS A 172 1.80 -9.38 -31.87
N LEU A 173 2.51 -8.36 -31.36
CA LEU A 173 3.47 -8.50 -30.25
C LEU A 173 2.77 -8.67 -28.90
N ARG A 174 1.65 -8.01 -28.67
CA ARG A 174 0.93 -8.01 -27.39
C ARG A 174 0.70 -9.40 -26.79
N PRO A 175 0.19 -10.42 -27.51
CA PRO A 175 -0.01 -11.75 -26.92
C PRO A 175 1.31 -12.43 -26.54
N LEU A 176 2.39 -12.22 -27.30
CA LEU A 176 3.72 -12.76 -26.99
C LEU A 176 4.31 -12.09 -25.74
N GLU A 177 4.17 -10.76 -25.64
CA GLU A 177 4.62 -9.98 -24.49
C GLU A 177 3.83 -10.36 -23.24
N GLN A 178 2.50 -10.52 -23.34
CA GLN A 178 1.66 -10.97 -22.23
C GLN A 178 2.04 -12.38 -21.76
N LEU A 179 2.26 -13.32 -22.65
CA LEU A 179 2.65 -14.67 -22.29
C LEU A 179 4.07 -14.71 -21.69
N ARG A 180 5.00 -13.91 -22.22
CA ARG A 180 6.34 -13.73 -21.62
C ARG A 180 6.26 -13.18 -20.21
N ALA A 181 5.48 -12.12 -19.99
CA ALA A 181 5.27 -11.54 -18.67
C ALA A 181 4.66 -12.56 -17.68
N HIS A 182 3.69 -13.33 -18.14
CA HIS A 182 3.04 -14.38 -17.36
C HIS A 182 4.03 -15.47 -16.95
N LEU A 183 4.81 -16.01 -17.88
CA LEU A 183 5.76 -17.11 -17.61
C LEU A 183 7.03 -16.65 -16.90
N SER A 184 7.41 -15.38 -17.01
CA SER A 184 8.60 -14.83 -16.33
C SER A 184 8.35 -14.42 -14.89
N TYR A 185 7.10 -14.43 -14.42
CA TYR A 185 6.73 -13.90 -13.11
C TYR A 185 7.21 -12.47 -12.87
N ALA A 186 7.23 -11.65 -13.93
CA ALA A 186 7.81 -10.30 -13.91
C ALA A 186 7.19 -9.39 -12.82
N GLU A 187 5.93 -9.61 -12.47
CA GLU A 187 5.20 -8.83 -11.46
C GLU A 187 5.06 -9.56 -10.12
N SER A 188 5.90 -10.56 -9.82
CA SER A 188 5.82 -11.33 -8.57
C SER A 188 6.75 -10.82 -7.44
N THR A 189 7.47 -9.73 -7.66
CA THR A 189 8.17 -9.01 -6.58
C THR A 189 7.17 -8.43 -5.61
N ALA A 190 7.40 -8.59 -4.31
CA ALA A 190 6.50 -8.08 -3.29
C ALA A 190 7.25 -7.54 -2.07
N ALA A 191 6.59 -6.74 -1.23
CA ALA A 191 7.06 -6.47 0.11
C ALA A 191 6.91 -7.73 0.98
N VAL A 192 7.91 -8.03 1.83
CA VAL A 192 7.84 -9.14 2.79
C VAL A 192 6.58 -9.02 3.64
N ASP A 193 6.26 -7.83 4.08
CA ASP A 193 5.06 -7.54 4.88
C ASP A 193 3.78 -7.90 4.13
N SER A 194 3.69 -7.54 2.85
CA SER A 194 2.51 -7.85 2.03
C SER A 194 2.30 -9.35 1.81
N GLU A 195 3.40 -10.11 1.65
CA GLU A 195 3.39 -11.57 1.61
C GLU A 195 2.97 -12.18 2.95
N LEU A 196 3.45 -11.65 4.06
CA LEU A 196 3.10 -12.10 5.41
C LEU A 196 1.60 -11.91 5.71
N GLY A 197 0.92 -10.97 5.04
CA GLY A 197 -0.53 -10.83 5.10
C GLY A 197 -1.27 -12.09 4.65
N LEU A 198 -0.66 -12.88 3.76
CA LEU A 198 -1.15 -14.15 3.25
C LEU A 198 -0.55 -15.40 3.94
N LEU A 199 0.07 -15.25 5.11
CA LEU A 199 0.80 -16.33 5.78
C LEU A 199 0.02 -17.64 5.85
N TRP A 200 -1.30 -17.59 6.07
CA TRP A 200 -2.17 -18.75 6.19
C TRP A 200 -2.74 -19.26 4.86
N GLN A 201 -2.42 -18.60 3.74
CA GLN A 201 -2.77 -19.03 2.40
C GLN A 201 -1.50 -19.64 1.78
N GLU A 202 -1.49 -20.97 1.62
CA GLU A 202 -0.26 -21.67 1.17
C GLU A 202 -0.14 -21.74 -0.36
N ASP A 203 -1.27 -21.63 -1.04
CA ASP A 203 -1.34 -21.77 -2.51
C ASP A 203 -2.14 -20.59 -3.10
N TYR A 204 -1.44 -19.69 -3.79
CA TYR A 204 -2.01 -18.58 -4.54
C TYR A 204 -1.13 -18.22 -5.74
N ASP A 205 -1.72 -17.62 -6.75
CA ASP A 205 -1.01 -17.25 -7.98
C ASP A 205 -0.01 -16.10 -7.69
N LEU A 206 1.28 -16.38 -7.89
CA LEU A 206 2.36 -15.42 -7.70
C LEU A 206 2.63 -14.53 -8.92
N ARG A 207 1.84 -14.65 -9.99
CA ARG A 207 2.08 -13.88 -11.23
C ARG A 207 1.78 -12.40 -11.06
N ARG A 208 0.92 -12.07 -10.09
CA ARG A 208 0.52 -10.70 -9.77
C ARG A 208 -0.05 -10.64 -8.34
N TRP A 209 -0.49 -9.47 -7.93
CA TRP A 209 -1.15 -9.23 -6.64
C TRP A 209 -2.32 -10.19 -6.34
N GLN A 210 -2.59 -10.34 -5.06
CA GLN A 210 -3.81 -10.96 -4.54
C GLN A 210 -4.76 -9.89 -3.99
N LEU A 211 -6.07 -10.16 -4.04
CA LEU A 211 -7.04 -9.26 -3.43
C LEU A 211 -6.88 -9.27 -1.91
N ASN A 212 -6.76 -8.08 -1.33
CA ASN A 212 -6.79 -7.94 0.13
C ASN A 212 -8.22 -8.11 0.65
N LEU A 213 -8.50 -9.24 1.29
CA LEU A 213 -9.81 -9.53 1.86
C LEU A 213 -10.17 -8.66 3.08
N LEU A 214 -9.23 -7.92 3.65
CA LEU A 214 -9.47 -6.96 4.74
C LEU A 214 -9.91 -5.59 4.22
N TYR A 215 -9.78 -5.33 2.90
CA TYR A 215 -10.22 -4.07 2.30
C TYR A 215 -11.70 -3.82 2.60
N PHE A 216 -12.05 -2.61 3.03
CA PHE A 216 -13.37 -2.31 3.62
C PHE A 216 -14.55 -2.46 2.65
N GLN A 217 -14.31 -2.46 1.34
CA GLN A 217 -15.35 -2.68 0.34
C GLN A 217 -15.52 -4.17 -0.05
N VAL A 218 -14.66 -5.07 0.44
CA VAL A 218 -14.80 -6.51 0.14
C VAL A 218 -15.99 -7.06 0.93
N PRO A 219 -17.01 -7.62 0.25
CA PRO A 219 -18.17 -8.16 0.92
C PRO A 219 -17.81 -9.37 1.79
N GLU A 220 -18.59 -9.60 2.86
CA GLU A 220 -18.35 -10.68 3.80
C GLU A 220 -18.38 -12.06 3.11
N GLU A 221 -19.24 -12.23 2.12
CA GLU A 221 -19.35 -13.46 1.33
C GLU A 221 -18.06 -13.84 0.60
N ALA A 222 -17.26 -12.85 0.18
CA ALA A 222 -15.98 -13.08 -0.48
C ALA A 222 -14.88 -13.56 0.49
N ARG A 223 -15.09 -13.37 1.80
CA ARG A 223 -14.19 -13.80 2.89
C ARG A 223 -14.55 -15.19 3.42
N LYS A 224 -15.79 -15.61 3.20
CA LYS A 224 -16.31 -16.89 3.70
C LYS A 224 -15.46 -18.04 3.16
N ASP A 225 -15.14 -18.98 4.03
CA ASP A 225 -14.36 -20.18 3.72
C ASP A 225 -12.91 -19.91 3.22
N LYS A 226 -12.43 -18.67 3.34
CA LYS A 226 -11.03 -18.33 3.07
C LYS A 226 -10.20 -18.36 4.37
N PRO A 227 -8.92 -18.77 4.28
CA PRO A 227 -8.02 -18.60 5.40
C PRO A 227 -7.97 -17.13 5.84
N PRO A 228 -7.86 -16.83 7.15
CA PRO A 228 -7.76 -15.44 7.61
C PRO A 228 -6.51 -14.77 7.05
N MET A 229 -6.64 -13.51 6.68
CA MET A 229 -5.50 -12.66 6.40
C MET A 229 -5.00 -12.01 7.68
N LEU A 230 -3.69 -11.74 7.74
CA LEU A 230 -3.05 -11.01 8.82
C LEU A 230 -2.83 -9.55 8.41
N MET A 231 -2.99 -8.64 9.35
CA MET A 231 -2.48 -7.29 9.19
C MET A 231 -0.98 -7.30 9.41
N THR A 232 -0.23 -6.54 8.63
CA THR A 232 1.23 -6.47 8.74
C THR A 232 1.71 -5.04 8.61
N CYS A 233 2.80 -4.73 9.27
CA CYS A 233 3.56 -3.50 9.10
C CYS A 233 4.98 -3.68 9.62
N ARG A 234 5.79 -2.62 9.57
CA ARG A 234 7.15 -2.67 10.12
C ARG A 234 7.52 -1.47 10.96
N LEU A 235 8.37 -1.74 11.95
CA LEU A 235 9.15 -0.75 12.68
C LEU A 235 10.58 -0.79 12.18
N ASP A 236 10.87 0.01 11.17
CA ASP A 236 12.14 0.05 10.47
C ASP A 236 12.47 1.50 10.06
N GLY A 237 13.70 1.76 9.65
CA GLY A 237 14.13 3.08 9.26
C GLY A 237 15.65 3.21 9.21
N PRO A 238 16.17 4.43 9.02
CA PRO A 238 17.60 4.71 8.90
C PRO A 238 18.46 4.27 10.08
N SER A 239 17.91 4.29 11.30
CA SER A 239 18.63 3.86 12.51
C SER A 239 17.70 3.33 13.59
N VAL A 240 18.24 2.55 14.51
CA VAL A 240 17.53 2.02 15.68
C VAL A 240 17.01 3.14 16.58
N GLU A 241 17.79 4.21 16.74
CA GLU A 241 17.42 5.38 17.53
C GLU A 241 16.18 6.06 16.95
N LEU A 242 16.11 6.19 15.63
CA LEU A 242 14.93 6.75 14.97
C LEU A 242 13.72 5.84 15.16
N VAL A 243 13.87 4.52 15.03
CA VAL A 243 12.78 3.56 15.25
C VAL A 243 12.25 3.66 16.68
N LYS A 244 13.12 3.73 17.70
CA LYS A 244 12.70 3.94 19.10
C LYS A 244 11.98 5.27 19.28
N LYS A 245 12.47 6.35 18.64
CA LYS A 245 11.80 7.65 18.65
C LYS A 245 10.40 7.60 18.04
N ILE A 246 10.21 6.87 16.96
CA ILE A 246 8.89 6.64 16.35
C ILE A 246 7.93 6.01 17.36
N ILE A 247 8.37 4.95 18.07
CA ILE A 247 7.57 4.28 19.10
C ILE A 247 7.18 5.27 20.21
N ASP A 248 8.15 5.98 20.76
CA ASP A 248 7.92 6.94 21.87
C ASP A 248 6.99 8.08 21.45
N GLN A 249 7.20 8.67 20.27
CA GLN A 249 6.36 9.75 19.75
C GLN A 249 4.93 9.29 19.47
N SER A 250 4.74 8.07 18.95
CA SER A 250 3.40 7.49 18.74
C SER A 250 2.64 7.40 20.08
N ILE A 251 3.27 6.82 21.10
CA ILE A 251 2.67 6.68 22.43
C ILE A 251 2.37 8.04 23.08
N GLU A 252 3.29 8.99 23.01
CA GLU A 252 3.09 10.32 23.59
C GLU A 252 1.99 11.11 22.85
N THR A 253 1.90 10.95 21.53
CA THR A 253 0.85 11.60 20.74
C THR A 253 -0.53 11.06 21.08
N GLU A 254 -0.68 9.76 21.26
CA GLU A 254 -1.96 9.14 21.68
C GLU A 254 -2.48 9.67 23.01
N LYS A 255 -1.59 10.06 23.93
CA LYS A 255 -1.99 10.62 25.22
C LYS A 255 -2.67 11.99 25.10
N LYS A 256 -2.32 12.74 24.07
CA LYS A 256 -2.77 14.15 23.87
C LYS A 256 -3.70 14.31 22.67
N GLY A 257 -3.61 13.40 21.69
CA GLY A 257 -4.14 13.56 20.35
C GLY A 257 -3.14 14.25 19.41
N LEU A 258 -3.24 13.97 18.11
CA LEU A 258 -2.43 14.64 17.09
C LEU A 258 -3.05 16.00 16.74
N GLU A 259 -2.25 17.04 16.91
CA GLU A 259 -2.59 18.40 16.54
C GLU A 259 -1.64 18.92 15.48
N GLY A 260 -2.13 19.78 14.59
CA GLY A 260 -1.36 20.41 13.52
C GLY A 260 -2.16 20.54 12.24
N LYS A 261 -1.47 20.95 11.17
CA LYS A 261 -2.06 21.24 9.87
C LYS A 261 -1.97 20.04 8.94
N VAL A 262 -2.85 20.02 7.95
CA VAL A 262 -2.89 19.04 6.87
C VAL A 262 -2.40 19.68 5.58
N TYR A 263 -1.45 19.05 4.92
CA TYR A 263 -0.95 19.48 3.63
C TYR A 263 -1.18 18.42 2.57
N VAL A 264 -1.83 18.81 1.48
CA VAL A 264 -2.21 17.94 0.37
C VAL A 264 -1.64 18.51 -0.92
N ASP A 265 -0.84 17.70 -1.61
CA ASP A 265 -0.03 18.10 -2.77
C ASP A 265 -0.52 17.38 -4.04
N ALA A 266 -1.63 17.87 -4.63
CA ALA A 266 -2.21 17.37 -5.87
C ALA A 266 -1.52 17.99 -7.10
N ARG A 267 -1.76 17.44 -8.31
CA ARG A 267 -1.11 17.90 -9.56
C ARG A 267 -2.06 18.62 -10.51
N GLY A 268 -3.29 18.94 -10.11
CA GLY A 268 -4.28 19.61 -10.94
C GLY A 268 -4.79 18.78 -12.12
N ILE A 269 -4.66 17.47 -12.07
CA ILE A 269 -5.16 16.58 -13.12
C ILE A 269 -6.69 16.48 -13.01
N LYS A 270 -7.38 16.87 -14.07
CA LYS A 270 -8.85 16.80 -14.11
C LYS A 270 -9.31 15.35 -14.13
N TYR A 271 -10.15 14.99 -13.16
CA TYR A 271 -10.78 13.69 -13.11
C TYR A 271 -11.93 13.57 -14.08
N ASN A 272 -11.93 12.51 -14.89
CA ASN A 272 -13.03 12.13 -15.76
C ASN A 272 -13.36 10.65 -15.55
N PRO A 273 -14.49 10.30 -14.92
CA PRO A 273 -14.88 8.90 -14.68
C PRO A 273 -15.07 8.05 -15.94
N ALA A 274 -15.24 8.67 -17.12
CA ALA A 274 -15.37 7.94 -18.38
C ALA A 274 -14.02 7.38 -18.86
N ASP A 275 -12.92 8.08 -18.55
CA ASP A 275 -11.57 7.72 -18.98
C ASP A 275 -10.78 6.98 -17.89
N ASP A 276 -11.11 7.27 -16.63
CA ASP A 276 -10.45 6.70 -15.45
C ASP A 276 -11.52 6.25 -14.44
N PRO A 277 -11.69 4.95 -14.20
CA PRO A 277 -12.65 4.45 -13.21
C PRO A 277 -12.23 4.72 -11.76
N GLY A 278 -11.23 5.59 -11.54
CA GLY A 278 -10.75 6.01 -10.23
C GLY A 278 -9.45 5.34 -9.77
N PHE A 279 -8.79 4.57 -10.63
CA PHE A 279 -7.55 3.85 -10.31
C PHE A 279 -6.34 4.32 -11.12
N GLY A 280 -6.53 5.23 -12.07
CA GLY A 280 -5.48 5.90 -12.81
C GLY A 280 -5.01 7.20 -12.14
N TYR A 281 -4.19 7.94 -12.82
CA TYR A 281 -3.58 9.17 -12.32
C TYR A 281 -4.62 10.22 -11.93
N SER A 282 -5.65 10.42 -12.76
CA SER A 282 -6.69 11.42 -12.48
C SER A 282 -7.55 11.03 -11.28
N GLY A 283 -7.81 9.73 -11.08
CA GLY A 283 -8.56 9.21 -9.94
C GLY A 283 -7.79 9.36 -8.62
N TYR A 284 -6.47 9.17 -8.62
CA TYR A 284 -5.65 9.40 -7.43
C TYR A 284 -5.47 10.88 -7.12
N ASP A 285 -5.32 11.74 -8.13
CA ASP A 285 -5.30 13.18 -7.95
C ASP A 285 -6.62 13.71 -7.39
N GLU A 286 -7.75 13.16 -7.85
CA GLU A 286 -9.06 13.47 -7.26
C GLU A 286 -9.17 13.02 -5.81
N SER A 287 -8.66 11.85 -5.46
CA SER A 287 -8.67 11.36 -4.08
C SER A 287 -7.87 12.25 -3.12
N LEU A 288 -6.83 12.93 -3.59
CA LEU A 288 -6.12 13.98 -2.83
C LEU A 288 -7.05 15.18 -2.58
N ARG A 289 -7.76 15.67 -3.59
CA ARG A 289 -8.75 16.75 -3.43
C ARG A 289 -9.92 16.34 -2.51
N GLU A 290 -10.38 15.09 -2.62
CA GLU A 290 -11.40 14.53 -1.73
C GLU A 290 -10.90 14.46 -0.28
N MET A 291 -9.64 14.06 -0.05
CA MET A 291 -8.99 14.08 1.27
C MET A 291 -8.99 15.49 1.87
N ALA A 292 -8.54 16.48 1.09
CA ALA A 292 -8.53 17.87 1.53
C ALA A 292 -9.94 18.34 1.92
N LYS A 293 -10.92 18.10 1.06
CA LYS A 293 -12.32 18.48 1.30
C LYS A 293 -12.91 17.79 2.54
N LEU A 294 -12.68 16.48 2.70
CA LEU A 294 -13.17 15.68 3.82
C LEU A 294 -12.62 16.21 5.15
N LEU A 295 -11.30 16.37 5.24
CA LEU A 295 -10.65 16.79 6.48
C LEU A 295 -10.93 18.26 6.82
N GLU A 296 -11.04 19.15 5.84
CA GLU A 296 -11.39 20.55 6.05
C GLU A 296 -12.87 20.72 6.47
N LYS A 297 -13.79 20.19 5.65
CA LYS A 297 -15.23 20.48 5.82
C LYS A 297 -15.87 19.67 6.94
N ASP A 298 -15.62 18.37 6.95
CA ASP A 298 -16.24 17.46 7.92
C ASP A 298 -15.36 17.30 9.15
N GLY A 299 -14.04 17.17 8.98
CA GLY A 299 -13.06 17.02 10.07
C GLY A 299 -12.72 18.32 10.79
N LYS A 300 -13.10 19.50 10.25
CA LYS A 300 -12.78 20.82 10.80
C LYS A 300 -11.29 21.04 11.07
N MET A 301 -10.45 20.44 10.25
CA MET A 301 -8.99 20.57 10.32
C MET A 301 -8.51 21.76 9.48
N GLU A 302 -7.35 22.32 9.82
CA GLU A 302 -6.70 23.34 9.00
C GLU A 302 -5.97 22.64 7.83
N VAL A 303 -6.51 22.77 6.61
CA VAL A 303 -6.03 22.10 5.42
C VAL A 303 -5.47 23.11 4.41
N THR A 304 -4.32 22.81 3.86
CA THR A 304 -3.74 23.50 2.69
C THR A 304 -3.66 22.52 1.54
N LEU A 305 -4.45 22.76 0.50
CA LEU A 305 -4.39 22.04 -0.77
C LEU A 305 -3.55 22.83 -1.77
N ASP A 306 -2.47 22.25 -2.27
CA ASP A 306 -1.81 22.69 -3.49
C ASP A 306 -2.31 21.82 -4.65
N ASP A 307 -2.96 22.42 -5.63
CA ASP A 307 -3.54 21.77 -6.81
C ASP A 307 -2.87 22.31 -8.08
N LYS A 308 -1.53 22.26 -8.10
CA LYS A 308 -0.66 22.77 -9.16
C LYS A 308 0.31 21.70 -9.65
N PRO A 309 0.91 21.87 -10.84
CA PRO A 309 1.93 20.94 -11.34
C PRO A 309 3.17 20.84 -10.46
N GLU A 310 3.56 21.92 -9.78
CA GLU A 310 4.75 22.01 -8.93
C GLU A 310 4.48 21.42 -7.54
N LEU A 311 5.52 20.86 -6.90
CA LEU A 311 5.48 20.41 -5.51
C LEU A 311 5.55 21.61 -4.54
N PHE A 312 5.12 21.40 -3.30
CA PHE A 312 5.43 22.34 -2.23
C PHE A 312 6.93 22.60 -2.15
N ALA A 313 7.32 23.89 -2.04
CA ALA A 313 8.71 24.26 -1.86
C ALA A 313 9.27 23.77 -0.50
N PRO A 314 10.60 23.63 -0.35
CA PRO A 314 11.22 23.29 0.92
C PRO A 314 10.76 24.20 2.07
N GLY A 315 10.30 23.61 3.19
CA GLY A 315 9.84 24.33 4.38
C GLY A 315 8.48 25.03 4.26
N ALA A 316 7.75 24.84 3.16
CA ALA A 316 6.45 25.50 2.92
C ALA A 316 5.31 24.98 3.81
N CYS A 317 5.50 23.82 4.48
CA CYS A 317 4.46 23.14 5.27
C CYS A 317 4.81 23.14 6.77
N PRO A 318 4.69 24.28 7.49
CA PRO A 318 4.96 24.34 8.93
C PRO A 318 3.86 23.64 9.73
N ASP A 319 4.21 23.15 10.94
CA ASP A 319 3.30 22.47 11.87
C ASP A 319 2.53 21.28 11.24
N CYS A 320 3.18 20.55 10.35
CA CYS A 320 2.57 19.48 9.58
C CYS A 320 2.24 18.26 10.48
N ALA A 321 0.95 17.93 10.58
CA ALA A 321 0.45 16.71 11.23
C ALA A 321 0.18 15.60 10.22
N LEU A 322 -0.43 15.94 9.07
CA LEU A 322 -0.71 15.00 7.99
C LEU A 322 -0.20 15.57 6.67
N TYR A 323 0.49 14.76 5.89
CA TYR A 323 0.91 15.10 4.54
C TYR A 323 0.61 13.95 3.57
N CYS A 324 0.08 14.29 2.42
CA CYS A 324 0.02 13.40 1.28
C CYS A 324 0.23 14.16 -0.02
N GLY A 325 1.07 13.61 -0.90
CA GLY A 325 1.32 14.21 -2.21
C GLY A 325 1.76 13.21 -3.26
N TRP A 326 1.91 13.67 -4.48
CA TRP A 326 2.45 13.01 -5.65
C TRP A 326 2.76 14.07 -6.73
N TYR A 327 3.55 13.93 -7.75
CA TYR A 327 4.39 12.83 -8.11
C TYR A 327 5.82 13.34 -8.23
N SER A 328 6.73 12.82 -7.46
CA SER A 328 8.15 13.17 -7.56
C SER A 328 8.99 11.93 -7.29
N LEU A 329 9.30 11.19 -8.35
CA LEU A 329 10.00 9.91 -8.28
C LEU A 329 11.45 10.10 -7.82
N ALA A 330 11.82 9.43 -6.74
CA ALA A 330 13.18 9.41 -6.18
C ALA A 330 13.81 10.80 -5.98
N ASN A 331 12.99 11.80 -5.69
CA ASN A 331 13.44 13.17 -5.49
C ASN A 331 12.67 13.82 -4.33
N TYR A 332 13.04 13.43 -3.11
CA TYR A 332 12.46 13.97 -1.89
C TYR A 332 12.64 15.50 -1.79
N VAL A 333 11.56 16.18 -1.43
CA VAL A 333 11.56 17.62 -1.13
C VAL A 333 11.22 17.80 0.35
N PRO A 334 12.09 18.40 1.19
CA PRO A 334 11.84 18.60 2.62
C PRO A 334 10.85 19.76 2.83
N CYS A 335 9.63 19.61 2.34
CA CYS A 335 8.61 20.65 2.41
C CYS A 335 7.98 20.78 3.81
N CYS A 336 7.93 19.72 4.60
CA CYS A 336 7.25 19.67 5.88
C CYS A 336 8.16 19.94 7.08
N LYS A 337 7.63 20.69 8.06
CA LYS A 337 8.11 20.68 9.45
C LYS A 337 7.12 19.91 10.28
N PHE A 338 7.43 18.61 10.50
CA PHE A 338 6.49 17.69 11.12
C PHE A 338 6.28 17.96 12.63
N LYS A 339 5.04 17.85 13.06
CA LYS A 339 4.67 17.74 14.47
C LYS A 339 5.01 16.34 14.97
N PRO A 340 5.38 16.16 16.26
CA PRO A 340 5.50 14.84 16.84
C PRO A 340 4.20 14.04 16.62
N GLY A 341 4.33 12.83 16.10
CA GLY A 341 3.20 11.98 15.77
C GLY A 341 2.65 12.13 14.35
N ALA A 342 3.26 12.95 13.50
CA ALA A 342 2.83 13.17 12.13
C ALA A 342 2.82 11.90 11.28
N VAL A 343 1.82 11.78 10.39
CA VAL A 343 1.68 10.68 9.42
C VAL A 343 1.76 11.26 8.01
N ALA A 344 2.66 10.69 7.19
CA ALA A 344 2.94 11.25 5.88
C ALA A 344 3.30 10.18 4.85
N PHE A 345 2.81 10.29 3.61
CA PHE A 345 3.32 9.50 2.50
C PHE A 345 3.28 10.26 1.18
N HIS A 346 4.07 9.81 0.23
CA HIS A 346 4.13 10.38 -1.11
C HIS A 346 3.95 9.28 -2.15
N ILE A 347 3.04 9.49 -3.10
CA ILE A 347 2.68 8.50 -4.10
C ILE A 347 3.69 8.60 -5.25
N ALA A 348 4.63 7.68 -5.29
CA ALA A 348 5.55 7.45 -6.39
C ALA A 348 6.14 6.04 -6.32
N SER A 349 6.66 5.54 -7.43
CA SER A 349 7.21 4.18 -7.52
C SER A 349 8.47 4.03 -6.67
N SER A 350 8.69 2.84 -6.11
CA SER A 350 9.96 2.46 -5.47
C SER A 350 10.36 3.28 -4.23
N GLU A 351 9.44 4.03 -3.61
CA GLU A 351 9.76 4.95 -2.50
C GLU A 351 10.17 4.27 -1.18
N ALA A 352 9.97 2.96 -1.07
CA ALA A 352 10.43 2.13 0.04
C ALA A 352 11.46 1.06 -0.41
N VAL A 353 12.16 1.23 -1.53
CA VAL A 353 13.18 0.28 -2.00
C VAL A 353 14.28 0.09 -0.97
N SER A 354 14.64 1.14 -0.23
CA SER A 354 15.50 1.06 0.95
C SER A 354 15.05 2.04 2.01
N LEU A 355 14.97 1.55 3.25
CA LEU A 355 14.72 2.38 4.45
C LEU A 355 16.02 2.70 5.20
N ARG A 356 17.12 2.02 4.88
CA ARG A 356 18.39 2.06 5.63
C ARG A 356 19.55 2.69 4.88
N ASP A 357 19.46 2.86 3.54
CA ASP A 357 20.52 3.51 2.77
C ASP A 357 20.60 5.01 3.13
N PRO A 358 21.69 5.47 3.75
CA PRO A 358 21.85 6.90 4.13
C PRO A 358 21.89 7.83 2.93
N LYS A 359 22.18 7.34 1.72
CA LYS A 359 22.24 8.12 0.49
C LYS A 359 20.92 8.17 -0.26
N SER A 360 19.90 7.43 0.22
CA SER A 360 18.60 7.38 -0.43
C SER A 360 17.94 8.75 -0.47
N LYS A 361 17.43 9.12 -1.65
CA LYS A 361 16.60 10.32 -1.87
C LYS A 361 15.11 9.97 -1.97
N LEU A 362 14.75 8.76 -1.60
CA LEU A 362 13.39 8.23 -1.63
C LEU A 362 12.55 8.83 -0.50
N TRP A 363 11.25 8.94 -0.72
CA TRP A 363 10.36 9.63 0.21
C TRP A 363 10.22 8.92 1.55
N CYS A 364 9.97 7.61 1.59
CA CYS A 364 9.69 6.91 2.86
C CYS A 364 10.80 7.10 3.89
N LYS A 365 12.05 6.85 3.51
CA LYS A 365 13.21 7.02 4.41
C LYS A 365 13.35 8.46 4.88
N ASN A 366 13.22 9.43 3.98
CA ASN A 366 13.45 10.83 4.29
C ASN A 366 12.28 11.46 5.08
N LEU A 367 11.03 11.05 4.86
CA LEU A 367 9.89 11.45 5.69
C LEU A 367 10.09 11.05 7.15
N LEU A 368 10.60 9.81 7.39
CA LEU A 368 10.90 9.34 8.74
C LEU A 368 12.05 10.15 9.38
N GLU A 369 13.12 10.44 8.64
CA GLU A 369 14.23 11.27 9.14
C GLU A 369 13.78 12.68 9.51
N ASP A 370 12.91 13.29 8.72
CA ASP A 370 12.37 14.64 8.96
C ASP A 370 11.31 14.67 10.06
N GLY A 371 10.89 13.50 10.60
CA GLY A 371 10.10 13.41 11.83
C GLY A 371 8.68 12.88 11.71
N ALA A 372 8.25 12.36 10.55
CA ALA A 372 7.04 11.56 10.49
C ALA A 372 7.22 10.27 11.29
N VAL A 373 6.19 9.83 12.02
CA VAL A 373 6.22 8.56 12.77
C VAL A 373 5.64 7.40 11.97
N ALA A 374 4.99 7.70 10.87
CA ALA A 374 4.48 6.68 9.95
C ALA A 374 4.52 7.17 8.51
N THR A 375 4.83 6.23 7.63
CA THR A 375 4.79 6.40 6.16
C THR A 375 4.40 5.09 5.49
N LEU A 376 4.08 5.15 4.21
CA LEU A 376 3.88 3.96 3.39
C LEU A 376 4.46 4.21 1.98
N GLY A 377 4.86 3.15 1.33
CA GLY A 377 5.37 3.25 -0.03
C GLY A 377 5.79 1.89 -0.59
N PRO A 378 6.05 1.80 -1.89
CA PRO A 378 6.33 0.55 -2.55
C PRO A 378 7.82 0.21 -2.60
N VAL A 379 8.12 -1.08 -2.55
CA VAL A 379 9.47 -1.64 -2.71
C VAL A 379 9.88 -1.82 -4.18
N ALA A 380 8.96 -1.58 -5.12
CA ALA A 380 9.17 -1.66 -6.57
C ALA A 380 8.11 -0.80 -7.29
N GLU A 381 7.71 -1.14 -8.54
CA GLU A 381 6.68 -0.43 -9.31
C GLU A 381 5.27 -0.97 -9.00
N PRO A 382 4.46 -0.30 -8.15
CA PRO A 382 3.20 -0.85 -7.66
C PRO A 382 2.00 -0.55 -8.57
N TYR A 383 2.16 0.29 -9.60
CA TYR A 383 1.09 1.05 -10.23
C TYR A 383 0.33 1.94 -9.23
N THR A 384 -0.42 2.93 -9.70
CA THR A 384 -1.21 3.80 -8.81
C THR A 384 -2.17 3.00 -7.94
N VAL A 385 -2.81 1.99 -8.49
CA VAL A 385 -3.78 1.13 -7.82
C VAL A 385 -3.21 0.35 -6.62
N GLY A 386 -1.90 0.23 -6.51
CA GLY A 386 -1.20 -0.40 -5.38
C GLY A 386 -0.95 0.53 -4.19
N PHE A 387 -1.61 1.68 -4.14
CA PHE A 387 -1.60 2.56 -2.98
C PHE A 387 -2.98 2.68 -2.35
N PRO A 388 -3.10 2.78 -1.03
CA PRO A 388 -4.33 3.26 -0.41
C PRO A 388 -4.71 4.62 -0.98
N LYS A 389 -6.00 4.84 -1.22
CA LYS A 389 -6.45 6.17 -1.62
C LYS A 389 -6.36 7.15 -0.45
N PRO A 390 -5.76 8.33 -0.64
CA PRO A 390 -5.54 9.29 0.43
C PRO A 390 -6.79 9.64 1.24
N ALA A 391 -7.93 9.88 0.58
CA ALA A 391 -9.18 10.18 1.26
C ALA A 391 -9.67 9.02 2.15
N GLU A 392 -9.47 7.77 1.72
CA GLU A 392 -9.85 6.58 2.49
C GLU A 392 -8.92 6.38 3.69
N PHE A 393 -7.60 6.39 3.47
CA PHE A 393 -6.60 6.14 4.51
C PHE A 393 -6.64 7.21 5.61
N PHE A 394 -6.51 8.49 5.24
CA PHE A 394 -6.53 9.58 6.22
C PHE A 394 -7.92 9.80 6.81
N GLY A 395 -8.97 9.50 6.04
CA GLY A 395 -10.33 9.47 6.55
C GLY A 395 -10.49 8.43 7.66
N CYS A 396 -10.08 7.18 7.44
CA CYS A 396 -10.07 6.13 8.47
C CYS A 396 -9.26 6.55 9.70
N LEU A 397 -8.05 7.08 9.50
CA LEU A 397 -7.19 7.53 10.60
C LEU A 397 -7.87 8.63 11.44
N ALA A 398 -8.50 9.59 10.79
CA ALA A 398 -9.15 10.73 11.44
C ALA A 398 -10.43 10.35 12.22
N THR A 399 -10.97 9.15 12.02
CA THR A 399 -12.10 8.65 12.84
C THR A 399 -11.70 8.34 14.28
N GLY A 400 -10.41 7.99 14.51
CA GLY A 400 -9.95 7.50 15.81
C GLY A 400 -10.51 6.13 16.20
N GLU A 401 -11.27 5.46 15.33
CA GLU A 401 -11.84 4.13 15.56
C GLU A 401 -10.84 3.01 15.27
N TYR A 402 -9.87 3.28 14.41
CA TYR A 402 -8.92 2.30 13.90
C TYR A 402 -7.48 2.68 14.23
N THR A 403 -6.66 1.68 14.51
CA THR A 403 -5.22 1.84 14.61
C THR A 403 -4.59 2.04 13.22
N LEU A 404 -3.34 2.47 13.18
CA LEU A 404 -2.61 2.71 11.94
C LEU A 404 -2.60 1.48 11.00
N VAL A 405 -2.33 0.28 11.55
CA VAL A 405 -2.32 -0.94 10.74
C VAL A 405 -3.71 -1.32 10.25
N GLU A 406 -4.76 -1.07 11.03
CA GLU A 406 -6.14 -1.28 10.59
C GLU A 406 -6.51 -0.30 9.49
N CYS A 407 -6.14 0.99 9.60
CA CYS A 407 -6.36 1.97 8.54
C CYS A 407 -5.71 1.53 7.23
N TYR A 408 -4.46 1.07 7.29
CA TYR A 408 -3.74 0.60 6.10
C TYR A 408 -4.44 -0.60 5.45
N TRP A 409 -4.64 -1.69 6.18
CA TRP A 409 -5.23 -2.90 5.61
C TRP A 409 -6.69 -2.77 5.20
N ARG A 410 -7.42 -1.84 5.80
CA ARG A 410 -8.79 -1.50 5.36
C ARG A 410 -8.84 -0.71 4.07
N THR A 411 -7.77 -0.06 3.69
CA THR A 411 -7.72 0.85 2.53
C THR A 411 -6.71 0.44 1.46
N GLU A 412 -5.81 -0.50 1.78
CA GLU A 412 -4.94 -1.16 0.80
C GLU A 412 -5.73 -2.19 0.00
N LEU A 413 -5.62 -2.16 -1.32
CA LEU A 413 -6.43 -3.00 -2.19
C LEU A 413 -5.83 -4.41 -2.38
N PHE A 414 -4.50 -4.53 -2.27
CA PHE A 414 -3.78 -5.75 -2.62
C PHE A 414 -2.92 -6.30 -1.47
N ALA A 415 -2.74 -7.62 -1.49
CA ALA A 415 -1.72 -8.35 -0.79
C ALA A 415 -0.83 -9.09 -1.80
N SER A 416 0.29 -9.69 -1.36
CA SER A 416 1.33 -10.21 -2.26
C SER A 416 1.70 -9.15 -3.30
N TRP A 417 1.89 -7.91 -2.85
CA TRP A 417 2.19 -6.76 -3.68
C TRP A 417 3.29 -5.90 -3.04
N MET A 418 3.58 -4.77 -3.63
CA MET A 418 4.83 -4.05 -3.41
C MET A 418 4.77 -3.01 -2.29
N THR A 419 3.59 -2.63 -1.80
CA THR A 419 3.45 -1.57 -0.79
C THR A 419 3.65 -2.09 0.63
N VAL A 420 4.31 -1.29 1.46
CA VAL A 420 4.57 -1.56 2.87
C VAL A 420 4.20 -0.36 3.73
N LEU A 421 3.64 -0.64 4.91
CA LEU A 421 3.40 0.35 5.97
C LEU A 421 4.58 0.36 6.94
N VAL A 422 5.14 1.53 7.22
CA VAL A 422 6.17 1.76 8.23
C VAL A 422 5.60 2.61 9.36
N GLY A 423 5.65 2.11 10.59
CA GLY A 423 5.13 2.79 11.78
C GLY A 423 4.70 1.80 12.87
N ASP A 424 4.25 2.32 13.99
CA ASP A 424 3.72 1.52 15.10
C ASP A 424 2.31 1.00 14.75
N PRO A 425 2.07 -0.35 14.69
CA PRO A 425 0.77 -0.90 14.31
C PRO A 425 -0.38 -0.44 15.19
N LEU A 426 -0.14 -0.22 16.48
CA LEU A 426 -1.16 0.17 17.45
C LEU A 426 -1.39 1.68 17.52
N TYR A 427 -0.63 2.47 16.75
CA TYR A 427 -0.76 3.92 16.75
C TYR A 427 -2.16 4.37 16.33
N ASN A 428 -2.81 5.13 17.19
CA ASN A 428 -4.12 5.74 16.92
C ASN A 428 -4.12 7.21 17.38
N PRO A 429 -3.70 8.15 16.51
CA PRO A 429 -3.51 9.55 16.87
C PRO A 429 -4.79 10.30 17.23
N TYR A 430 -5.94 9.80 16.81
CA TYR A 430 -7.23 10.48 16.99
C TYR A 430 -8.19 9.76 17.93
N ALA A 431 -7.77 8.67 18.62
CA ALA A 431 -8.63 7.92 19.54
C ALA A 431 -9.29 8.79 20.61
N LYS A 432 -8.58 9.82 21.13
CA LYS A 432 -9.11 10.74 22.16
C LYS A 432 -9.84 11.96 21.61
N ALA A 433 -9.56 12.32 20.38
CA ALA A 433 -10.10 13.51 19.72
C ALA A 433 -10.45 13.23 18.26
N PRO A 434 -11.44 12.34 18.01
CA PRO A 434 -11.88 12.01 16.65
C PRO A 434 -12.26 13.27 15.87
N LYS A 435 -11.89 13.31 14.59
CA LYS A 435 -12.22 14.40 13.69
C LYS A 435 -13.39 14.04 12.76
N LEU A 436 -13.57 12.75 12.49
CA LEU A 436 -14.59 12.20 11.62
C LEU A 436 -15.33 11.06 12.32
N LYS A 437 -16.46 10.68 11.75
CA LYS A 437 -17.17 9.44 12.04
C LYS A 437 -16.99 8.47 10.89
N ALA A 438 -17.04 7.15 11.15
CA ALA A 438 -16.81 6.13 10.12
C ALA A 438 -17.73 6.27 8.91
N GLU A 439 -19.00 6.64 9.11
CA GLU A 439 -19.98 6.84 8.03
C GLU A 439 -19.65 8.00 7.07
N GLN A 440 -18.75 8.91 7.46
CA GLN A 440 -18.29 10.02 6.62
C GLN A 440 -17.19 9.59 5.65
N VAL A 441 -16.49 8.50 5.93
CA VAL A 441 -15.43 7.95 5.06
C VAL A 441 -16.08 7.12 3.96
N LYS A 442 -16.03 7.63 2.73
CA LYS A 442 -16.63 7.00 1.55
C LYS A 442 -15.54 6.44 0.62
N PRO A 443 -15.89 5.43 -0.22
CA PRO A 443 -15.00 5.02 -1.32
C PRO A 443 -14.64 6.20 -2.21
N SER A 444 -13.37 6.32 -2.57
CA SER A 444 -12.83 7.42 -3.37
C SER A 444 -12.34 6.92 -4.75
N PRO A 445 -12.63 7.63 -5.86
CA PRO A 445 -13.62 8.70 -5.96
C PRO A 445 -15.02 8.19 -5.68
N ALA A 446 -15.89 9.07 -5.14
CA ALA A 446 -17.22 8.71 -4.74
C ALA A 446 -18.00 7.98 -5.85
N GLY A 447 -18.43 6.73 -5.58
CA GLY A 447 -19.20 5.91 -6.51
C GLY A 447 -18.39 5.03 -7.46
N GLY A 448 -17.07 4.98 -7.36
CA GLY A 448 -16.25 4.03 -8.11
C GLY A 448 -16.67 2.59 -7.83
N LYS A 449 -17.04 1.83 -8.87
CA LYS A 449 -17.28 0.40 -8.72
C LYS A 449 -15.95 -0.28 -8.41
N PHE A 450 -15.96 -1.18 -7.44
CA PHE A 450 -14.82 -2.06 -7.16
C PHE A 450 -14.34 -2.69 -8.49
N PRO A 451 -13.05 -2.57 -8.87
CA PRO A 451 -12.57 -2.90 -10.22
C PRO A 451 -12.67 -4.38 -10.57
N PHE A 452 -12.95 -5.22 -9.59
CA PHE A 452 -13.02 -6.68 -9.74
C PHE A 452 -14.45 -7.18 -9.50
N GLY A 453 -15.40 -6.70 -10.31
CA GLY A 453 -16.68 -7.37 -10.47
C GLY A 453 -16.46 -8.75 -11.06
N ARG A 454 -16.88 -9.79 -10.31
CA ARG A 454 -16.95 -11.21 -10.63
C ARG A 454 -16.17 -11.62 -11.87
N GLY A 455 -15.11 -12.40 -11.65
CA GLY A 455 -14.24 -12.92 -12.68
C GLY A 455 -14.97 -13.21 -13.99
N ASP A 456 -14.68 -12.41 -14.96
CA ASP A 456 -14.84 -12.79 -16.34
C ASP A 456 -13.64 -13.67 -16.68
N LYS A 457 -14.01 -14.89 -17.07
CA LYS A 457 -13.15 -16.04 -17.38
C LYS A 457 -12.15 -15.73 -18.49
#